data_7344396aa547aadce52a946bee53051a
#
_entry.id   7344396aa547aadce52a946bee53051a
#
_cell.length_a   1.000
_cell.length_b   1.000
_cell.length_c   1.000
_cell.angle_alpha   90.00
_cell.angle_beta   90.00
_cell.angle_gamma   90.00
#
_symmetry.space_group_name_H-M   'P 1'
#
loop_
_entity.id
_entity.type
_entity.pdbx_description
1 polymer ?
#
loop_
_entity_poly.entity_id
_entity_poly.type
_entity_poly.pdbx_seq_one_letter_code
_entity_poly.pdbx_strand_id
1 'polypeptide(L)'
;MRDEAPVITRHSTTAAAAEAFDSDDGAIDDAKEKKASRDGPPPNEPDRFDDNGTLSEAERSQILQAQKQHIRTELDAAHRIAEDPPSFIPPSLPFSSMAVPETIVSTLPNGIRVASQETYGQVCTVGVLSNCGSRHETSQNVGVNHLLELLAFQSTENRDAQDISALMDEIGGATFASGSREQMMYCVDVLRPNVEVAMEVMADTILRPRIEEADVEGMKRVIEFQHLDMLPEVKLGEGLQVAGYGPIDGEIQQLGRPHFCPLEALPALNTEVVHNFRKDHLLLPHEMVIAGAGIGHDELVKLAERFFSDIPVENPNQAPSGHRTIDSKYTGGGFQLQTETVDGFTRVALAFEVGGWHSDDLVPTCVLQTLLGGGNSFSAGGPGKGMYSRLYREVLNRYHWAESAEAFTSFHAESGLLGISGSSAPLKSLDVTRVLAEHFGKLATQPVTDEELDRARNMLKCNVLTQLESRLVLFEDIGRQILTYGKREDSHTMSEKIDSVTKEDIMVIARKAISSPPTLATVGDDISKVPPYEQVAAAFQR
;
A
#
# COMPACT_ATOMS: atom_id res chain seq x y z
N MET A 1 5.46 -43.07 -10.35
CA MET A 1 4.39 -42.20 -9.95
C MET A 1 5.08 -40.91 -9.56
N ARG A 2 4.93 -39.86 -10.34
CA ARG A 2 5.55 -38.55 -10.11
C ARG A 2 4.48 -37.70 -9.45
N ASP A 3 4.72 -37.32 -8.20
CA ASP A 3 3.88 -36.37 -7.48
C ASP A 3 4.13 -34.96 -8.06
N GLU A 4 3.12 -34.41 -8.68
CA GLU A 4 3.08 -33.01 -9.09
C GLU A 4 2.62 -32.19 -7.87
N ALA A 5 3.48 -31.31 -7.42
CA ALA A 5 3.16 -30.34 -6.37
C ALA A 5 2.23 -29.24 -6.93
N PRO A 6 1.27 -28.75 -6.16
CA PRO A 6 0.37 -27.70 -6.61
C PRO A 6 1.11 -26.36 -6.78
N VAL A 7 0.86 -25.70 -7.90
CA VAL A 7 1.35 -24.36 -8.22
C VAL A 7 0.64 -23.35 -7.33
N ILE A 8 1.35 -22.81 -6.35
CA ILE A 8 0.86 -21.72 -5.49
C ILE A 8 1.06 -20.39 -6.24
N THR A 9 -0.03 -19.79 -6.66
CA THR A 9 -0.04 -18.43 -7.22
C THR A 9 0.33 -17.42 -6.14
N ARG A 10 1.43 -16.70 -6.34
CA ARG A 10 1.90 -15.64 -5.45
C ARG A 10 0.94 -14.44 -5.54
N HIS A 11 0.34 -14.06 -4.43
CA HIS A 11 -0.29 -12.76 -4.27
C HIS A 11 0.47 -11.97 -3.19
N SER A 12 1.31 -11.03 -3.63
CA SER A 12 1.89 -10.03 -2.75
C SER A 12 0.89 -8.88 -2.60
N THR A 13 0.35 -8.71 -1.44
CA THR A 13 -0.42 -7.55 -1.05
C THR A 13 0.49 -6.32 -0.99
N THR A 14 0.14 -5.28 -1.75
CA THR A 14 0.66 -3.89 -1.76
C THR A 14 1.59 -3.43 -2.89
N ALA A 15 2.02 -4.29 -3.83
CA ALA A 15 2.83 -3.83 -4.96
C ALA A 15 2.24 -4.17 -6.35
N ALA A 16 1.08 -4.77 -6.44
CA ALA A 16 0.55 -5.36 -7.68
C ALA A 16 -0.25 -4.41 -8.58
N ALA A 17 -0.21 -3.09 -8.36
CA ALA A 17 -0.90 -2.13 -9.24
C ALA A 17 0.01 -1.53 -10.35
N ALA A 18 1.26 -1.97 -10.49
CA ALA A 18 2.21 -1.35 -11.42
C ALA A 18 2.71 -2.24 -12.57
N GLU A 19 2.34 -3.52 -12.65
CA GLU A 19 2.90 -4.43 -13.68
C GLU A 19 1.85 -5.11 -14.58
N ALA A 20 0.85 -4.39 -15.02
CA ALA A 20 -0.11 -4.91 -16.00
C ALA A 20 -0.17 -4.06 -17.27
N PHE A 21 0.98 -3.73 -17.87
CA PHE A 21 1.05 -3.21 -19.25
C PHE A 21 2.44 -3.48 -19.81
N ASP A 22 2.69 -4.70 -20.27
CA ASP A 22 3.60 -4.97 -21.39
C ASP A 22 3.47 -6.41 -21.85
N SER A 23 2.64 -6.64 -22.85
CA SER A 23 2.80 -7.71 -23.86
C SER A 23 1.61 -7.71 -24.81
N ASP A 24 1.73 -7.01 -25.92
CA ASP A 24 1.00 -7.38 -27.13
C ASP A 24 1.82 -6.96 -28.36
N ASP A 25 2.73 -7.84 -28.76
CA ASP A 25 3.28 -7.87 -30.12
C ASP A 25 2.59 -9.02 -30.87
N GLY A 26 1.44 -8.73 -31.41
CA GLY A 26 0.65 -9.58 -32.28
C GLY A 26 0.75 -9.13 -33.73
N ALA A 27 1.44 -9.91 -34.52
CA ALA A 27 1.55 -9.98 -35.96
C ALA A 27 0.44 -9.28 -36.78
N ILE A 28 0.84 -8.48 -37.77
CA ILE A 28 0.06 -8.20 -38.97
C ILE A 28 0.89 -8.57 -40.19
N ASP A 29 0.33 -9.53 -40.92
CA ASP A 29 0.80 -10.10 -42.18
C ASP A 29 0.74 -9.15 -43.38
N ASP A 30 1.69 -9.43 -44.29
CA ASP A 30 1.66 -9.35 -45.75
C ASP A 30 0.84 -8.27 -46.48
N ALA A 31 1.55 -7.47 -47.25
CA ALA A 31 1.43 -7.37 -48.70
C ALA A 31 2.21 -6.20 -49.31
N LYS A 32 3.25 -6.48 -50.07
CA LYS A 32 3.43 -6.04 -51.44
C LYS A 32 4.89 -6.07 -51.87
N GLU A 33 5.26 -7.14 -52.58
CA GLU A 33 6.36 -7.12 -53.54
C GLU A 33 6.15 -6.02 -54.57
N LYS A 34 7.15 -5.15 -54.72
CA LYS A 34 7.45 -4.49 -56.00
C LYS A 34 8.93 -4.60 -56.32
N LYS A 35 9.18 -5.30 -57.41
CA LYS A 35 10.46 -5.37 -58.15
C LYS A 35 11.07 -3.99 -58.34
N ALA A 36 12.33 -3.83 -57.97
CA ALA A 36 13.21 -2.82 -58.56
C ALA A 36 14.55 -3.47 -58.92
N SER A 37 15.00 -3.10 -60.05
CA SER A 37 16.06 -3.63 -60.91
C SER A 37 17.46 -3.61 -60.31
N ARG A 38 18.26 -4.57 -60.77
CA ARG A 38 19.72 -4.66 -60.64
C ARG A 38 20.37 -3.40 -61.25
N ASP A 39 21.08 -2.67 -60.38
CA ASP A 39 22.21 -1.85 -60.82
C ASP A 39 23.41 -2.18 -59.90
N GLY A 40 24.59 -2.23 -60.54
CA GLY A 40 25.80 -2.76 -59.96
C GLY A 40 26.38 -1.95 -58.77
N PRO A 41 27.42 -2.48 -58.11
CA PRO A 41 27.96 -1.86 -56.90
C PRO A 41 28.56 -0.47 -57.21
N PRO A 42 28.35 0.50 -56.31
CA PRO A 42 28.99 1.81 -56.43
C PRO A 42 30.50 1.69 -56.19
N PRO A 43 31.29 2.63 -56.72
CA PRO A 43 32.76 2.60 -56.62
C PRO A 43 33.21 2.81 -55.17
N ASN A 44 34.35 2.17 -54.86
CA ASN A 44 35.04 2.18 -53.56
C ASN A 44 35.00 3.55 -52.86
N GLU A 45 34.32 3.61 -51.74
CA GLU A 45 34.56 4.65 -50.72
C GLU A 45 35.90 4.36 -50.03
N PRO A 46 36.74 5.37 -49.75
CA PRO A 46 38.00 5.21 -49.04
C PRO A 46 37.75 4.73 -47.61
N ASP A 47 38.65 3.87 -47.12
CA ASP A 47 38.63 3.28 -45.79
C ASP A 47 38.29 4.30 -44.70
N ARG A 48 37.17 4.08 -44.03
CA ARG A 48 36.66 4.94 -42.93
C ARG A 48 37.32 4.70 -41.58
N PHE A 49 38.28 3.82 -41.53
CA PHE A 49 38.92 3.47 -40.25
C PHE A 49 40.44 3.59 -40.38
N ASP A 50 41.10 4.02 -39.30
CA ASP A 50 42.55 3.96 -39.19
C ASP A 50 43.04 2.51 -39.09
N ASP A 51 44.36 2.29 -39.18
CA ASP A 51 44.99 0.95 -39.13
C ASP A 51 44.70 0.15 -37.86
N ASN A 52 44.05 0.76 -36.85
CA ASN A 52 43.58 0.14 -35.58
C ASN A 52 42.08 -0.05 -35.51
N GLY A 53 41.31 0.23 -36.58
CA GLY A 53 39.84 0.08 -36.61
C GLY A 53 39.10 1.15 -35.81
N THR A 54 39.72 2.31 -35.51
CA THR A 54 39.09 3.43 -34.81
C THR A 54 38.82 4.58 -35.77
N LEU A 55 37.70 5.29 -35.57
CA LEU A 55 37.33 6.48 -36.35
C LEU A 55 38.42 7.57 -36.24
N SER A 56 38.77 8.21 -37.34
CA SER A 56 39.69 9.33 -37.35
C SER A 56 39.18 10.49 -36.46
N GLU A 57 40.11 11.30 -35.97
CA GLU A 57 39.79 12.43 -35.06
C GLU A 57 38.86 13.46 -35.76
N ALA A 58 38.99 13.60 -37.07
CA ALA A 58 38.13 14.47 -37.89
C ALA A 58 36.70 13.92 -38.00
N GLU A 59 36.53 12.60 -38.17
CA GLU A 59 35.21 11.96 -38.24
C GLU A 59 34.52 11.92 -36.89
N ARG A 60 35.26 11.68 -35.79
CA ARG A 60 34.72 11.81 -34.41
C ARG A 60 34.21 13.23 -34.16
N SER A 61 34.95 14.25 -34.61
CA SER A 61 34.55 15.65 -34.48
C SER A 61 33.28 15.96 -35.31
N GLN A 62 33.16 15.40 -36.53
CA GLN A 62 31.98 15.57 -37.38
C GLN A 62 30.74 14.87 -36.77
N ILE A 63 30.90 13.65 -36.29
CA ILE A 63 29.81 12.92 -35.61
C ILE A 63 29.36 13.68 -34.35
N LEU A 64 30.30 14.18 -33.55
CA LEU A 64 30.00 14.96 -32.35
C LEU A 64 29.28 16.27 -32.66
N GLN A 65 29.68 16.95 -33.75
CA GLN A 65 29.00 18.16 -34.23
C GLN A 65 27.60 17.86 -34.76
N ALA A 66 27.41 16.77 -35.50
CA ALA A 66 26.09 16.35 -35.98
C ALA A 66 25.16 15.99 -34.84
N GLN A 67 25.67 15.28 -33.83
CA GLN A 67 24.90 14.96 -32.62
C GLN A 67 24.51 16.22 -31.81
N LYS A 68 25.44 17.16 -31.62
CA LYS A 68 25.17 18.45 -30.97
C LYS A 68 24.13 19.26 -31.73
N GLN A 69 24.19 19.24 -33.06
CA GLN A 69 23.24 19.96 -33.91
C GLN A 69 21.84 19.30 -33.87
N HIS A 70 21.78 17.97 -33.83
CA HIS A 70 20.55 17.23 -33.70
C HIS A 70 19.87 17.51 -32.31
N ILE A 71 20.64 17.41 -31.23
CA ILE A 71 20.16 17.74 -29.87
C ILE A 71 19.68 19.21 -29.80
N ARG A 72 20.39 20.13 -30.42
CA ARG A 72 19.97 21.55 -30.44
C ARG A 72 18.67 21.75 -31.22
N THR A 73 18.49 21.05 -32.35
CA THR A 73 17.26 21.09 -33.14
C THR A 73 16.08 20.50 -32.39
N GLU A 74 16.29 19.41 -31.63
CA GLU A 74 15.25 18.81 -30.77
C GLU A 74 14.90 19.71 -29.58
N LEU A 75 15.89 20.34 -28.96
CA LEU A 75 15.66 21.32 -27.89
C LEU A 75 14.90 22.55 -28.40
N ASP A 76 15.24 23.07 -29.57
CA ASP A 76 14.54 24.20 -30.19
C ASP A 76 13.12 23.81 -30.61
N ALA A 77 12.89 22.56 -31.06
CA ALA A 77 11.56 22.04 -31.31
C ALA A 77 10.72 21.86 -30.02
N ALA A 78 11.34 21.37 -28.96
CA ALA A 78 10.70 21.24 -27.65
C ALA A 78 10.35 22.63 -27.04
N HIS A 79 11.24 23.64 -27.23
CA HIS A 79 10.96 25.02 -26.81
C HIS A 79 9.78 25.63 -27.60
N ARG A 80 9.70 25.39 -28.92
CA ARG A 80 8.56 25.88 -29.73
C ARG A 80 7.26 25.22 -29.31
N ILE A 81 7.26 23.94 -28.95
CA ILE A 81 6.07 23.25 -28.40
C ILE A 81 5.66 23.86 -27.07
N ALA A 82 6.62 24.33 -26.25
CA ALA A 82 6.36 24.99 -24.98
C ALA A 82 5.89 26.45 -25.16
N GLU A 83 6.31 27.14 -26.24
CA GLU A 83 5.89 28.53 -26.53
C GLU A 83 4.56 28.60 -27.28
N ASP A 84 4.20 27.58 -28.07
CA ASP A 84 2.88 27.42 -28.69
C ASP A 84 2.16 26.23 -28.07
N PRO A 85 1.49 26.39 -26.92
CA PRO A 85 0.65 25.33 -26.39
C PRO A 85 -0.44 25.02 -27.42
N PRO A 86 -0.77 23.73 -27.62
CA PRO A 86 -1.78 23.34 -28.59
C PRO A 86 -3.05 24.17 -28.35
N SER A 87 -3.53 24.83 -29.41
CA SER A 87 -4.69 25.72 -29.38
C SER A 87 -6.00 25.04 -28.98
N PHE A 88 -5.98 23.76 -28.74
CA PHE A 88 -7.06 22.96 -28.19
C PHE A 88 -6.68 22.44 -26.80
N ILE A 89 -6.88 23.26 -25.79
CA ILE A 89 -7.10 22.75 -24.45
C ILE A 89 -8.59 22.39 -24.46
N PRO A 90 -8.99 21.10 -24.36
CA PRO A 90 -10.39 20.76 -24.17
C PRO A 90 -10.84 21.53 -22.94
N PRO A 91 -12.03 22.20 -22.99
CA PRO A 91 -12.53 22.87 -21.81
C PRO A 91 -12.49 21.87 -20.66
N SER A 92 -11.69 22.15 -19.65
CA SER A 92 -11.75 21.38 -18.42
C SER A 92 -13.17 21.56 -17.91
N LEU A 93 -13.97 20.51 -17.97
CA LEU A 93 -15.26 20.50 -17.30
C LEU A 93 -14.96 20.82 -15.83
N PRO A 94 -15.58 21.85 -15.26
CA PRO A 94 -15.38 22.13 -13.84
C PRO A 94 -15.69 20.84 -13.08
N PHE A 95 -14.84 20.47 -12.15
CA PHE A 95 -14.96 19.25 -11.34
C PHE A 95 -16.37 19.10 -10.74
N SER A 96 -17.00 20.23 -10.41
CA SER A 96 -18.39 20.35 -9.94
C SER A 96 -19.47 19.93 -10.96
N SER A 97 -19.14 19.72 -12.24
CA SER A 97 -20.11 19.32 -13.27
C SER A 97 -20.14 17.79 -13.51
N MET A 98 -19.23 17.03 -12.92
CA MET A 98 -19.26 15.58 -12.96
C MET A 98 -20.10 15.09 -11.78
N ALA A 99 -21.29 14.57 -12.06
CA ALA A 99 -22.12 13.93 -11.05
C ALA A 99 -21.45 12.62 -10.62
N VAL A 100 -20.71 12.67 -9.53
CA VAL A 100 -20.20 11.46 -8.88
C VAL A 100 -21.35 10.86 -8.08
N PRO A 101 -21.70 9.58 -8.26
CA PRO A 101 -22.74 8.94 -7.47
C PRO A 101 -22.43 9.04 -5.97
N GLU A 102 -23.43 9.37 -5.18
CA GLU A 102 -23.29 9.47 -3.72
C GLU A 102 -23.14 8.09 -3.09
N THR A 103 -22.40 8.02 -2.00
CA THR A 103 -22.37 6.83 -1.14
C THR A 103 -23.61 6.84 -0.26
N ILE A 104 -24.42 5.78 -0.37
CA ILE A 104 -25.63 5.59 0.43
C ILE A 104 -25.32 4.63 1.57
N VAL A 105 -25.80 4.94 2.77
CA VAL A 105 -25.57 4.13 3.97
C VAL A 105 -26.89 3.79 4.64
N SER A 106 -27.08 2.52 5.00
CA SER A 106 -28.21 2.01 5.78
C SER A 106 -27.72 1.14 6.92
N THR A 107 -28.54 0.90 7.91
CA THR A 107 -28.24 -0.02 9.02
C THR A 107 -29.29 -1.10 9.09
N LEU A 108 -28.87 -2.36 9.10
CA LEU A 108 -29.73 -3.53 9.23
C LEU A 108 -30.29 -3.64 10.66
N PRO A 109 -31.40 -4.38 10.87
CA PRO A 109 -31.97 -4.56 12.20
C PRO A 109 -31.03 -5.17 13.23
N ASN A 110 -30.03 -5.94 12.81
CA ASN A 110 -29.01 -6.52 13.69
C ASN A 110 -27.83 -5.58 13.99
N GLY A 111 -27.81 -4.37 13.41
CA GLY A 111 -26.77 -3.37 13.64
C GLY A 111 -25.66 -3.29 12.60
N ILE A 112 -25.59 -4.22 11.63
CA ILE A 112 -24.63 -4.15 10.53
C ILE A 112 -24.93 -2.94 9.67
N ARG A 113 -23.91 -2.15 9.34
CA ARG A 113 -24.00 -1.02 8.41
C ARG A 113 -23.80 -1.53 6.98
N VAL A 114 -24.63 -1.08 6.05
CA VAL A 114 -24.52 -1.39 4.62
C VAL A 114 -24.25 -0.09 3.89
N ALA A 115 -23.16 -0.04 3.11
CA ALA A 115 -22.75 1.15 2.37
C ALA A 115 -22.43 0.82 0.92
N SER A 116 -22.94 1.61 -0.02
CA SER A 116 -22.64 1.37 -1.43
C SER A 116 -22.55 2.66 -2.25
N GLN A 117 -21.80 2.56 -3.34
CA GLN A 117 -21.73 3.58 -4.38
C GLN A 117 -21.87 2.92 -5.75
N GLU A 118 -22.83 3.39 -6.53
CA GLU A 118 -23.05 2.93 -7.90
C GLU A 118 -21.97 3.49 -8.84
N THR A 119 -21.44 2.67 -9.74
CA THR A 119 -20.45 3.08 -10.76
C THR A 119 -20.92 2.83 -12.19
N TYR A 120 -22.16 2.30 -12.34
CA TYR A 120 -22.79 1.97 -13.64
C TYR A 120 -21.99 1.03 -14.54
N GLY A 121 -21.01 0.30 -13.97
CA GLY A 121 -20.22 -0.72 -14.69
C GLY A 121 -20.91 -2.07 -14.73
N GLN A 122 -20.32 -3.02 -15.46
CA GLN A 122 -20.80 -4.41 -15.54
C GLN A 122 -20.25 -5.30 -14.42
N VAL A 123 -19.29 -4.80 -13.68
CA VAL A 123 -18.59 -5.50 -12.60
C VAL A 123 -18.85 -4.75 -11.29
N CYS A 124 -18.96 -5.48 -10.20
CA CYS A 124 -19.08 -4.91 -8.87
C CYS A 124 -18.08 -5.57 -7.91
N THR A 125 -17.65 -4.82 -6.90
CA THR A 125 -16.90 -5.33 -5.75
C THR A 125 -17.80 -5.25 -4.53
N VAL A 126 -18.00 -6.35 -3.84
CA VAL A 126 -18.79 -6.43 -2.60
C VAL A 126 -17.97 -7.12 -1.52
N GLY A 127 -18.18 -6.73 -0.28
CA GLY A 127 -17.40 -7.33 0.79
C GLY A 127 -17.84 -6.92 2.18
N VAL A 128 -17.16 -7.48 3.17
CA VAL A 128 -17.36 -7.23 4.59
C VAL A 128 -16.06 -6.73 5.19
N LEU A 129 -16.14 -5.61 5.89
CA LEU A 129 -15.06 -5.12 6.75
C LEU A 129 -15.53 -5.25 8.20
N SER A 130 -14.64 -5.72 9.06
CA SER A 130 -14.88 -5.82 10.49
C SER A 130 -13.75 -5.16 11.27
N ASN A 131 -14.09 -4.51 12.38
CA ASN A 131 -13.10 -3.95 13.31
C ASN A 131 -12.47 -5.08 14.14
N CYS A 132 -11.75 -5.97 13.46
CA CYS A 132 -11.09 -7.15 13.99
C CYS A 132 -9.67 -7.20 13.41
N GLY A 133 -8.64 -7.24 14.26
CA GLY A 133 -7.26 -7.23 13.82
C GLY A 133 -6.31 -7.73 14.90
N SER A 134 -5.01 -7.77 14.61
CA SER A 134 -4.01 -8.30 15.55
C SER A 134 -3.93 -7.52 16.87
N ARG A 135 -4.42 -6.27 16.91
CA ARG A 135 -4.52 -5.52 18.17
C ARG A 135 -5.44 -6.17 19.21
N HIS A 136 -6.41 -6.98 18.77
CA HIS A 136 -7.35 -7.69 19.66
C HIS A 136 -6.80 -9.03 20.16
N GLU A 137 -5.64 -9.45 19.67
CA GLU A 137 -4.97 -10.65 20.15
C GLU A 137 -4.50 -10.49 21.60
N THR A 138 -4.22 -11.61 22.23
CA THR A 138 -3.65 -11.71 23.58
C THR A 138 -2.31 -12.44 23.50
N SER A 139 -1.56 -12.51 24.58
CA SER A 139 -0.33 -13.32 24.64
C SER A 139 -0.55 -14.82 24.39
N GLN A 140 -1.79 -15.29 24.46
CA GLN A 140 -2.15 -16.71 24.30
C GLN A 140 -2.56 -17.07 22.86
N ASN A 141 -2.92 -16.08 22.05
CA ASN A 141 -3.43 -16.29 20.69
C ASN A 141 -2.76 -15.39 19.64
N VAL A 142 -1.53 -14.94 19.90
CA VAL A 142 -0.75 -14.14 18.96
C VAL A 142 -0.67 -14.82 17.60
N GLY A 143 -0.97 -14.07 16.53
CA GLY A 143 -0.96 -14.55 15.15
C GLY A 143 -2.26 -15.20 14.69
N VAL A 144 -3.30 -15.26 15.53
CA VAL A 144 -4.58 -15.85 15.14
C VAL A 144 -5.27 -15.03 14.03
N ASN A 145 -5.08 -13.71 13.99
CA ASN A 145 -5.63 -12.86 12.95
C ASN A 145 -5.01 -13.17 11.58
N HIS A 146 -3.69 -13.37 11.52
CA HIS A 146 -2.99 -13.79 10.30
C HIS A 146 -3.42 -15.19 9.84
N LEU A 147 -3.56 -16.13 10.79
CA LEU A 147 -4.08 -17.46 10.49
C LEU A 147 -5.51 -17.40 9.94
N LEU A 148 -6.36 -16.54 10.52
CA LEU A 148 -7.74 -16.35 10.06
C LEU A 148 -7.82 -15.77 8.64
N GLU A 149 -6.91 -14.88 8.28
CA GLU A 149 -6.77 -14.38 6.90
C GLU A 149 -6.47 -15.52 5.93
N LEU A 150 -5.54 -16.41 6.26
CA LEU A 150 -5.16 -17.55 5.41
C LEU A 150 -6.25 -18.63 5.33
N LEU A 151 -7.11 -18.74 6.34
CA LEU A 151 -8.25 -19.63 6.34
C LEU A 151 -9.47 -19.07 5.58
N ALA A 152 -9.39 -17.84 5.08
CA ALA A 152 -10.47 -17.24 4.31
C ALA A 152 -10.71 -17.98 2.99
N PHE A 153 -11.99 -18.12 2.62
CA PHE A 153 -12.44 -18.80 1.39
C PHE A 153 -11.93 -20.24 1.23
N GLN A 154 -11.62 -20.90 2.36
CA GLN A 154 -11.39 -22.32 2.45
C GLN A 154 -12.74 -23.07 2.58
N SER A 155 -12.73 -24.29 3.07
CA SER A 155 -13.95 -25.09 3.22
C SER A 155 -14.96 -24.44 4.16
N THR A 156 -16.23 -24.56 3.83
CA THR A 156 -17.38 -24.14 4.62
C THR A 156 -18.27 -25.36 4.96
N GLU A 157 -19.30 -25.16 5.79
CA GLU A 157 -20.27 -26.21 6.06
C GLU A 157 -21.02 -26.67 4.79
N ASN A 158 -21.15 -25.78 3.80
CA ASN A 158 -21.93 -26.01 2.59
C ASN A 158 -21.07 -26.44 1.37
N ARG A 159 -19.78 -26.11 1.33
CA ARG A 159 -18.90 -26.33 0.18
C ARG A 159 -17.47 -26.65 0.61
N ASP A 160 -16.82 -27.53 -0.11
CA ASP A 160 -15.38 -27.73 0.03
C ASP A 160 -14.58 -26.61 -0.65
N ALA A 161 -13.34 -26.42 -0.25
CA ALA A 161 -12.45 -25.38 -0.82
C ALA A 161 -12.30 -25.49 -2.35
N GLN A 162 -12.25 -26.73 -2.88
CA GLN A 162 -12.19 -26.96 -4.33
C GLN A 162 -13.48 -26.54 -5.04
N ASP A 163 -14.64 -26.79 -4.41
CA ASP A 163 -15.94 -26.37 -4.97
C ASP A 163 -16.07 -24.86 -4.99
N ILE A 164 -15.58 -24.17 -3.93
CA ILE A 164 -15.55 -22.69 -3.88
C ILE A 164 -14.66 -22.15 -4.98
N SER A 165 -13.44 -22.68 -5.14
CA SER A 165 -12.51 -22.25 -6.19
C SER A 165 -13.11 -22.47 -7.59
N ALA A 166 -13.66 -23.67 -7.86
CA ALA A 166 -14.28 -23.98 -9.14
C ALA A 166 -15.49 -23.07 -9.44
N LEU A 167 -16.33 -22.80 -8.44
CA LEU A 167 -17.48 -21.90 -8.56
C LEU A 167 -17.04 -20.47 -8.87
N MET A 168 -16.00 -19.98 -8.19
CA MET A 168 -15.47 -18.63 -8.42
C MET A 168 -14.86 -18.50 -9.81
N ASP A 169 -14.15 -19.53 -10.29
CA ASP A 169 -13.65 -19.58 -11.67
C ASP A 169 -14.81 -19.60 -12.70
N GLU A 170 -15.87 -20.37 -12.45
CA GLU A 170 -17.04 -20.46 -13.33
C GLU A 170 -17.76 -19.11 -13.50
N ILE A 171 -17.92 -18.36 -12.40
CA ILE A 171 -18.58 -17.04 -12.42
C ILE A 171 -17.64 -15.88 -12.77
N GLY A 172 -16.35 -16.16 -12.96
CA GLY A 172 -15.31 -15.14 -13.22
C GLY A 172 -15.12 -14.19 -12.03
N GLY A 173 -15.22 -14.71 -10.81
CA GLY A 173 -15.08 -13.97 -9.57
C GLY A 173 -13.66 -14.06 -9.01
N ALA A 174 -13.20 -13.00 -8.36
CA ALA A 174 -11.94 -12.99 -7.60
C ALA A 174 -12.22 -12.71 -6.12
N THR A 175 -11.72 -13.58 -5.25
CA THR A 175 -11.87 -13.45 -3.80
C THR A 175 -10.62 -12.88 -3.18
N PHE A 176 -10.79 -12.00 -2.19
CA PHE A 176 -9.70 -11.40 -1.43
C PHE A 176 -10.04 -11.41 0.05
N ALA A 177 -9.04 -11.70 0.88
CA ALA A 177 -9.09 -11.46 2.31
C ALA A 177 -7.80 -10.76 2.73
N SER A 178 -7.93 -9.81 3.63
CA SER A 178 -6.78 -9.09 4.18
C SER A 178 -7.03 -8.73 5.63
N GLY A 179 -6.12 -9.17 6.48
CA GLY A 179 -6.04 -8.73 7.86
C GLY A 179 -5.19 -7.46 7.99
N SER A 180 -5.34 -6.77 9.10
CA SER A 180 -4.45 -5.69 9.52
C SER A 180 -4.35 -5.67 11.05
N ARG A 181 -3.73 -4.64 11.60
CA ARG A 181 -3.73 -4.48 13.07
C ARG A 181 -5.11 -4.16 13.64
N GLU A 182 -5.96 -3.49 12.86
CA GLU A 182 -7.26 -3.02 13.34
C GLU A 182 -8.46 -3.64 12.63
N GLN A 183 -8.30 -4.07 11.40
CA GLN A 183 -9.42 -4.46 10.54
C GLN A 183 -9.15 -5.78 9.82
N MET A 184 -10.23 -6.53 9.60
CA MET A 184 -10.27 -7.69 8.71
C MET A 184 -11.25 -7.38 7.57
N MET A 185 -10.84 -7.65 6.35
CA MET A 185 -11.60 -7.43 5.13
C MET A 185 -11.74 -8.72 4.35
N TYR A 186 -12.97 -8.99 3.91
CA TYR A 186 -13.29 -10.04 2.94
C TYR A 186 -14.00 -9.38 1.77
N CYS A 187 -13.57 -9.60 0.56
CA CYS A 187 -14.29 -9.06 -0.60
C CYS A 187 -14.24 -10.00 -1.81
N VAL A 188 -15.18 -9.78 -2.71
CA VAL A 188 -15.29 -10.50 -3.99
C VAL A 188 -15.50 -9.46 -5.09
N ASP A 189 -14.70 -9.59 -6.15
CA ASP A 189 -14.85 -8.85 -7.39
C ASP A 189 -15.52 -9.72 -8.43
N VAL A 190 -16.67 -9.31 -8.98
CA VAL A 190 -17.51 -10.22 -9.77
C VAL A 190 -18.37 -9.45 -10.78
N LEU A 191 -18.80 -10.13 -11.86
CA LEU A 191 -19.82 -9.61 -12.75
C LEU A 191 -21.15 -9.45 -12.02
N ARG A 192 -21.88 -8.34 -12.23
CA ARG A 192 -23.15 -8.01 -11.55
C ARG A 192 -24.18 -9.16 -11.55
N PRO A 193 -24.40 -9.89 -12.64
CA PRO A 193 -25.37 -10.99 -12.62
C PRO A 193 -25.05 -12.09 -11.60
N ASN A 194 -23.79 -12.20 -11.17
CA ASN A 194 -23.32 -13.24 -10.27
C ASN A 194 -23.10 -12.75 -8.82
N VAL A 195 -23.49 -11.51 -8.51
CA VAL A 195 -23.26 -10.92 -7.18
C VAL A 195 -23.96 -11.67 -6.06
N GLU A 196 -25.11 -12.25 -6.31
CA GLU A 196 -25.86 -13.06 -5.33
C GLU A 196 -25.05 -14.28 -4.91
N VAL A 197 -24.47 -15.00 -5.87
CA VAL A 197 -23.62 -16.18 -5.62
C VAL A 197 -22.35 -15.78 -4.87
N ALA A 198 -21.74 -14.67 -5.25
CA ALA A 198 -20.55 -14.14 -4.56
C ALA A 198 -20.84 -13.78 -3.10
N MET A 199 -21.99 -13.13 -2.84
CA MET A 199 -22.43 -12.79 -1.48
C MET A 199 -22.75 -14.04 -0.64
N GLU A 200 -23.32 -15.09 -1.25
CA GLU A 200 -23.57 -16.36 -0.58
C GLU A 200 -22.25 -17.03 -0.14
N VAL A 201 -21.27 -17.15 -1.05
CA VAL A 201 -19.95 -17.73 -0.76
C VAL A 201 -19.23 -16.93 0.34
N MET A 202 -19.28 -15.61 0.27
CA MET A 202 -18.67 -14.75 1.27
C MET A 202 -19.35 -14.91 2.65
N ALA A 203 -20.67 -14.96 2.69
CA ALA A 203 -21.40 -15.21 3.92
C ALA A 203 -21.09 -16.59 4.51
N ASP A 204 -21.01 -17.64 3.69
CA ASP A 204 -20.59 -18.96 4.14
C ASP A 204 -19.17 -18.94 4.73
N THR A 205 -18.25 -18.27 4.05
CA THR A 205 -16.85 -18.11 4.52
C THR A 205 -16.78 -17.43 5.89
N ILE A 206 -17.56 -16.38 6.08
CA ILE A 206 -17.51 -15.58 7.31
C ILE A 206 -18.31 -16.23 8.44
N LEU A 207 -19.49 -16.75 8.15
CA LEU A 207 -20.45 -17.21 9.17
C LEU A 207 -20.31 -18.71 9.49
N ARG A 208 -20.03 -19.52 8.48
CA ARG A 208 -20.08 -20.99 8.55
C ARG A 208 -18.79 -21.65 8.00
N PRO A 209 -17.59 -21.17 8.32
CA PRO A 209 -16.37 -21.86 7.88
C PRO A 209 -16.26 -23.22 8.58
N ARG A 210 -15.89 -24.24 7.84
CA ARG A 210 -15.49 -25.52 8.37
C ARG A 210 -13.97 -25.52 8.55
N ILE A 211 -13.52 -25.33 9.78
CA ILE A 211 -12.11 -25.26 10.13
C ILE A 211 -11.77 -26.53 10.92
N GLU A 212 -11.03 -27.42 10.28
CA GLU A 212 -10.52 -28.65 10.90
C GLU A 212 -9.08 -28.45 11.35
N GLU A 213 -8.59 -29.30 12.27
CA GLU A 213 -7.20 -29.22 12.74
C GLU A 213 -6.19 -29.40 11.61
N ALA A 214 -6.54 -30.21 10.59
CA ALA A 214 -5.71 -30.39 9.39
C ALA A 214 -5.56 -29.08 8.58
N ASP A 215 -6.60 -28.26 8.51
CA ASP A 215 -6.58 -26.97 7.82
C ASP A 215 -5.66 -25.98 8.57
N VAL A 216 -5.80 -25.94 9.90
CA VAL A 216 -4.96 -25.11 10.78
C VAL A 216 -3.49 -25.50 10.61
N GLU A 217 -3.17 -26.80 10.69
CA GLU A 217 -1.79 -27.29 10.49
C GLU A 217 -1.27 -27.06 9.06
N GLY A 218 -2.16 -27.09 8.07
CA GLY A 218 -1.85 -26.69 6.69
C GLY A 218 -1.42 -25.24 6.60
N MET A 219 -2.20 -24.32 7.18
CA MET A 219 -1.93 -22.87 7.14
C MET A 219 -0.72 -22.47 8.00
N LYS A 220 -0.43 -23.18 9.11
CA LYS A 220 0.82 -22.98 9.86
C LYS A 220 2.05 -23.18 8.97
N ARG A 221 2.06 -24.20 8.12
CA ARG A 221 3.16 -24.43 7.15
C ARG A 221 3.22 -23.30 6.11
N VAL A 222 2.08 -22.75 5.68
CA VAL A 222 2.07 -21.57 4.81
C VAL A 222 2.73 -20.38 5.50
N ILE A 223 2.44 -20.16 6.78
CA ILE A 223 3.07 -19.09 7.56
C ILE A 223 4.60 -19.31 7.65
N GLU A 224 5.06 -20.54 7.89
CA GLU A 224 6.50 -20.86 7.90
C GLU A 224 7.16 -20.51 6.56
N PHE A 225 6.54 -20.84 5.42
CA PHE A 225 7.05 -20.48 4.10
C PHE A 225 7.02 -18.97 3.86
N GLN A 226 5.95 -18.27 4.27
CA GLN A 226 5.89 -16.81 4.16
C GLN A 226 7.02 -16.11 4.93
N HIS A 227 7.41 -16.62 6.09
CA HIS A 227 8.55 -16.10 6.85
C HIS A 227 9.88 -16.23 6.13
N LEU A 228 10.08 -17.29 5.35
CA LEU A 228 11.27 -17.46 4.53
C LEU A 228 11.34 -16.47 3.36
N ASP A 229 10.18 -16.19 2.74
CA ASP A 229 10.07 -15.29 1.59
C ASP A 229 9.77 -13.83 1.98
N MET A 230 9.63 -13.53 3.29
CA MET A 230 9.26 -12.19 3.76
C MET A 230 10.34 -11.16 3.41
N LEU A 231 9.94 -10.15 2.65
CA LEU A 231 10.81 -9.07 2.22
C LEU A 231 11.38 -8.29 3.42
N PRO A 232 12.64 -7.85 3.34
CA PRO A 232 13.27 -7.05 4.40
C PRO A 232 12.50 -5.76 4.74
N GLU A 233 11.83 -5.14 3.76
CA GLU A 233 10.98 -3.96 3.95
C GLU A 233 9.77 -4.26 4.85
N VAL A 234 9.15 -5.42 4.68
CA VAL A 234 8.04 -5.88 5.54
C VAL A 234 8.53 -6.10 6.96
N LYS A 235 9.68 -6.78 7.13
CA LYS A 235 10.32 -6.97 8.45
C LYS A 235 10.68 -5.63 9.12
N LEU A 236 11.11 -4.66 8.32
CA LEU A 236 11.42 -3.30 8.79
C LEU A 236 10.16 -2.59 9.28
N GLY A 237 9.06 -2.64 8.53
CA GLY A 237 7.77 -2.06 8.88
C GLY A 237 7.18 -2.68 10.15
N GLU A 238 7.23 -4.00 10.28
CA GLU A 238 6.81 -4.71 11.50
C GLU A 238 7.66 -4.30 12.71
N GLY A 239 8.98 -4.30 12.57
CA GLY A 239 9.89 -3.89 13.63
C GLY A 239 9.66 -2.45 14.09
N LEU A 240 9.27 -1.59 13.16
CA LEU A 240 8.96 -0.19 13.45
C LEU A 240 7.71 -0.05 14.32
N GLN A 241 6.65 -0.83 14.03
CA GLN A 241 5.44 -0.84 14.86
C GLN A 241 5.71 -1.40 16.25
N VAL A 242 6.41 -2.53 16.33
CA VAL A 242 6.79 -3.14 17.62
C VAL A 242 7.63 -2.19 18.47
N ALA A 243 8.56 -1.46 17.87
CA ALA A 243 9.39 -0.49 18.59
C ALA A 243 8.62 0.79 18.97
N GLY A 244 7.76 1.28 18.08
CA GLY A 244 6.98 2.50 18.28
C GLY A 244 5.93 2.38 19.39
N TYR A 245 5.37 1.20 19.54
CA TYR A 245 4.38 0.86 20.57
C TYR A 245 4.92 -0.24 21.49
N GLY A 246 6.11 -0.01 22.02
CA GLY A 246 6.80 -0.94 22.91
C GLY A 246 6.01 -1.24 24.20
N PRO A 247 6.44 -2.24 24.98
CA PRO A 247 5.74 -2.64 26.19
C PRO A 247 5.74 -1.50 27.25
N ILE A 248 4.61 -1.40 27.95
CA ILE A 248 4.45 -0.53 29.12
C ILE A 248 4.25 -1.44 30.34
N ASP A 249 4.99 -1.23 31.39
CA ASP A 249 4.97 -2.03 32.62
C ASP A 249 5.16 -3.55 32.38
N GLY A 250 5.87 -3.91 31.29
CA GLY A 250 6.14 -5.28 30.89
C GLY A 250 5.02 -5.94 30.06
N GLU A 251 3.93 -5.25 29.79
CA GLU A 251 2.84 -5.73 28.93
C GLU A 251 2.96 -5.15 27.52
N ILE A 252 2.84 -6.01 26.49
CA ILE A 252 2.84 -5.61 25.09
C ILE A 252 1.54 -4.89 24.78
N GLN A 253 1.66 -3.66 24.28
CA GLN A 253 0.52 -2.84 23.87
C GLN A 253 -0.18 -3.42 22.62
N GLN A 254 -1.47 -3.11 22.44
CA GLN A 254 -2.27 -3.64 21.34
C GLN A 254 -1.68 -3.33 19.95
N LEU A 255 -1.26 -2.09 19.68
CA LEU A 255 -0.63 -1.72 18.40
C LEU A 255 0.81 -2.24 18.26
N GLY A 256 1.48 -2.58 19.35
CA GLY A 256 2.81 -3.19 19.34
C GLY A 256 2.79 -4.69 19.02
N ARG A 257 1.62 -5.31 18.89
CA ARG A 257 1.52 -6.72 18.49
C ARG A 257 1.83 -6.88 17.02
N PRO A 258 2.52 -7.98 16.65
CA PRO A 258 2.85 -8.22 15.24
C PRO A 258 1.57 -8.46 14.43
N HIS A 259 1.59 -8.01 13.20
CA HIS A 259 0.55 -8.33 12.22
C HIS A 259 0.74 -9.76 11.68
N PHE A 260 1.99 -10.12 11.35
CA PHE A 260 2.34 -11.47 10.92
C PHE A 260 2.57 -12.37 12.13
N CYS A 261 2.01 -13.58 12.09
CA CYS A 261 2.14 -14.56 13.16
C CYS A 261 3.62 -14.92 13.39
N PRO A 262 4.20 -14.69 14.57
CA PRO A 262 5.55 -15.14 14.88
C PRO A 262 5.63 -16.68 14.88
N LEU A 263 6.76 -17.24 14.41
CA LEU A 263 6.93 -18.69 14.34
C LEU A 263 6.82 -19.36 15.72
N GLU A 264 7.24 -18.67 16.77
CA GLU A 264 7.18 -19.14 18.15
C GLU A 264 5.73 -19.26 18.67
N ALA A 265 4.78 -18.55 18.07
CA ALA A 265 3.38 -18.58 18.44
C ALA A 265 2.60 -19.72 17.78
N LEU A 266 3.09 -20.28 16.68
CA LEU A 266 2.41 -21.34 15.92
C LEU A 266 1.93 -22.53 16.77
N PRO A 267 2.71 -23.06 17.74
CA PRO A 267 2.25 -24.19 18.55
C PRO A 267 1.02 -23.90 19.42
N ALA A 268 0.75 -22.64 19.75
CA ALA A 268 -0.40 -22.24 20.57
C ALA A 268 -1.71 -22.11 19.76
N LEU A 269 -1.61 -21.98 18.43
CA LEU A 269 -2.77 -21.83 17.57
C LEU A 269 -3.40 -23.20 17.27
N ASN A 270 -4.70 -23.30 17.41
CA ASN A 270 -5.51 -24.49 17.10
C ASN A 270 -6.93 -24.06 16.71
N THR A 271 -7.74 -25.00 16.30
CA THR A 271 -9.12 -24.76 15.87
C THR A 271 -9.95 -24.01 16.91
N GLU A 272 -9.82 -24.36 18.19
CA GLU A 272 -10.57 -23.71 19.28
C GLU A 272 -10.21 -22.23 19.41
N VAL A 273 -8.92 -21.91 19.35
CA VAL A 273 -8.40 -20.52 19.40
C VAL A 273 -8.97 -19.70 18.25
N VAL A 274 -8.99 -20.25 17.03
CA VAL A 274 -9.55 -19.57 15.85
C VAL A 274 -11.06 -19.31 16.03
N HIS A 275 -11.83 -20.32 16.45
CA HIS A 275 -13.27 -20.17 16.65
C HIS A 275 -13.60 -19.15 17.74
N ASN A 276 -12.88 -19.17 18.88
CA ASN A 276 -13.08 -18.21 19.95
C ASN A 276 -12.76 -16.77 19.48
N PHE A 277 -11.63 -16.57 18.78
CA PHE A 277 -11.27 -15.26 18.26
C PHE A 277 -12.30 -14.72 17.26
N ARG A 278 -12.79 -15.56 16.36
CA ARG A 278 -13.86 -15.18 15.41
C ARG A 278 -15.14 -14.75 16.15
N LYS A 279 -15.56 -15.54 17.13
CA LYS A 279 -16.77 -15.24 17.91
C LYS A 279 -16.65 -13.94 18.70
N ASP A 280 -15.49 -13.71 19.31
CA ASP A 280 -15.29 -12.61 20.24
C ASP A 280 -14.95 -11.29 19.53
N HIS A 281 -14.43 -11.33 18.28
CA HIS A 281 -13.91 -10.14 17.59
C HIS A 281 -14.42 -9.95 16.16
N LEU A 282 -14.62 -11.02 15.38
CA LEU A 282 -15.00 -10.88 13.97
C LEU A 282 -16.53 -10.72 13.79
N LEU A 283 -17.33 -11.53 14.51
CA LEU A 283 -18.77 -11.63 14.31
C LEU A 283 -19.56 -10.68 15.22
N LEU A 284 -19.17 -9.41 15.24
CA LEU A 284 -19.79 -8.34 16.01
C LEU A 284 -20.56 -7.40 15.08
N PRO A 285 -21.91 -7.48 14.98
CA PRO A 285 -22.68 -6.74 13.98
C PRO A 285 -22.43 -5.23 13.95
N HIS A 286 -22.30 -4.60 15.12
CA HIS A 286 -22.07 -3.17 15.25
C HIS A 286 -20.65 -2.74 14.84
N GLU A 287 -19.70 -3.68 14.78
CA GLU A 287 -18.32 -3.50 14.33
C GLU A 287 -18.13 -3.98 12.87
N MET A 288 -19.23 -4.26 12.17
CA MET A 288 -19.20 -4.75 10.78
C MET A 288 -19.80 -3.73 9.81
N VAL A 289 -19.21 -3.68 8.61
CA VAL A 289 -19.72 -2.93 7.46
C VAL A 289 -19.75 -3.86 6.25
N ILE A 290 -20.91 -3.95 5.61
CA ILE A 290 -21.02 -4.56 4.28
C ILE A 290 -20.91 -3.43 3.26
N ALA A 291 -19.85 -3.43 2.48
CA ALA A 291 -19.58 -2.39 1.48
C ALA A 291 -19.79 -2.91 0.06
N GLY A 292 -20.12 -2.00 -0.86
CA GLY A 292 -20.27 -2.32 -2.28
C GLY A 292 -19.89 -1.15 -3.18
N ALA A 293 -19.05 -1.43 -4.18
CA ALA A 293 -18.75 -0.50 -5.27
C ALA A 293 -19.26 -1.08 -6.59
N GLY A 294 -20.04 -0.31 -7.34
CA GLY A 294 -20.64 -0.74 -8.60
C GLY A 294 -21.91 -1.58 -8.44
N ILE A 295 -22.63 -1.43 -7.33
CA ILE A 295 -23.91 -2.10 -7.05
C ILE A 295 -24.94 -1.11 -6.53
N GLY A 296 -26.21 -1.30 -6.88
CA GLY A 296 -27.31 -0.51 -6.35
C GLY A 296 -27.54 -0.75 -4.86
N HIS A 297 -27.84 0.32 -4.10
CA HIS A 297 -27.95 0.23 -2.65
C HIS A 297 -29.05 -0.74 -2.19
N ASP A 298 -30.23 -0.64 -2.77
CA ASP A 298 -31.38 -1.52 -2.43
C ASP A 298 -31.10 -2.99 -2.72
N GLU A 299 -30.29 -3.28 -3.74
CA GLU A 299 -29.87 -4.64 -4.09
C GLU A 299 -28.90 -5.17 -3.03
N LEU A 300 -27.88 -4.39 -2.66
CA LEU A 300 -26.92 -4.78 -1.64
C LEU A 300 -27.60 -4.98 -0.28
N VAL A 301 -28.53 -4.10 0.11
CA VAL A 301 -29.30 -4.24 1.36
C VAL A 301 -30.08 -5.55 1.38
N LYS A 302 -30.79 -5.90 0.30
CA LYS A 302 -31.54 -7.17 0.22
C LYS A 302 -30.63 -8.40 0.32
N LEU A 303 -29.46 -8.36 -0.31
CA LEU A 303 -28.48 -9.46 -0.21
C LEU A 303 -27.90 -9.53 1.21
N ALA A 304 -27.59 -8.39 1.81
CA ALA A 304 -27.11 -8.32 3.19
C ALA A 304 -28.16 -8.85 4.20
N GLU A 305 -29.43 -8.45 4.06
CA GLU A 305 -30.52 -8.99 4.88
C GLU A 305 -30.67 -10.50 4.73
N ARG A 306 -30.58 -11.00 3.49
CA ARG A 306 -30.75 -12.43 3.22
C ARG A 306 -29.64 -13.28 3.81
N PHE A 307 -28.40 -12.86 3.73
CA PHE A 307 -27.24 -13.70 4.04
C PHE A 307 -26.61 -13.42 5.42
N PHE A 308 -26.83 -12.22 6.00
CA PHE A 308 -26.19 -11.80 7.25
C PHE A 308 -27.17 -11.48 8.39
N SER A 309 -28.49 -11.72 8.22
CA SER A 309 -29.49 -11.47 9.27
C SER A 309 -29.36 -12.40 10.46
N ASP A 310 -28.78 -13.59 10.26
CA ASP A 310 -28.67 -14.64 11.29
C ASP A 310 -27.57 -14.35 12.35
N ILE A 311 -26.76 -13.32 12.15
CA ILE A 311 -25.81 -12.90 13.19
C ILE A 311 -26.61 -12.37 14.36
N PRO A 312 -26.45 -12.96 15.59
CA PRO A 312 -27.23 -12.56 16.75
C PRO A 312 -27.06 -11.07 17.07
N VAL A 313 -28.17 -10.41 17.35
CA VAL A 313 -28.16 -9.03 17.87
C VAL A 313 -27.51 -9.07 19.25
N GLU A 314 -26.36 -8.47 19.39
CA GLU A 314 -25.76 -8.32 20.70
C GLU A 314 -26.57 -7.34 21.53
N ASN A 315 -26.68 -7.68 22.82
CA ASN A 315 -27.24 -6.73 23.78
C ASN A 315 -26.24 -5.56 23.93
N PRO A 316 -26.56 -4.32 23.49
CA PRO A 316 -25.63 -3.20 23.54
C PRO A 316 -25.12 -2.87 24.96
N ASN A 317 -25.74 -3.48 25.99
CA ASN A 317 -25.31 -3.38 27.39
C ASN A 317 -24.36 -4.52 27.81
N GLN A 318 -24.04 -5.43 26.93
CA GLN A 318 -23.18 -6.59 27.14
C GLN A 318 -22.17 -6.74 26.00
N ALA A 319 -21.39 -5.68 25.77
CA ALA A 319 -20.22 -5.82 24.88
C ALA A 319 -19.40 -7.02 25.37
N PRO A 320 -18.96 -7.93 24.46
CA PRO A 320 -18.12 -9.05 24.84
C PRO A 320 -16.94 -8.52 25.65
N SER A 321 -16.71 -9.10 26.80
CA SER A 321 -15.64 -8.66 27.71
C SER A 321 -14.24 -8.74 27.08
N GLY A 322 -14.13 -9.37 25.90
CA GLY A 322 -12.90 -9.53 25.12
C GLY A 322 -12.65 -8.48 24.05
N HIS A 323 -13.71 -7.84 23.49
CA HIS A 323 -13.56 -6.85 22.41
C HIS A 323 -13.42 -5.43 22.96
N ARG A 324 -12.42 -5.20 23.79
CA ARG A 324 -12.12 -3.87 24.29
C ARG A 324 -10.87 -3.32 23.59
N THR A 325 -11.06 -2.31 22.77
CA THR A 325 -9.95 -1.51 22.26
C THR A 325 -9.41 -0.65 23.41
N ILE A 326 -8.13 -0.80 23.70
CA ILE A 326 -7.39 0.02 24.65
C ILE A 326 -6.45 0.89 23.84
N ASP A 327 -6.47 2.20 24.07
CA ASP A 327 -5.58 3.12 23.37
C ASP A 327 -4.13 2.78 23.68
N SER A 328 -3.39 2.48 22.64
CA SER A 328 -1.95 2.28 22.72
C SER A 328 -1.23 3.63 22.76
N LYS A 329 -0.21 3.73 23.59
CA LYS A 329 0.60 4.94 23.71
C LYS A 329 1.90 4.75 22.95
N TYR A 330 2.22 5.74 22.15
CA TYR A 330 3.51 5.76 21.49
C TYR A 330 4.64 5.91 22.53
N THR A 331 5.64 5.04 22.46
CA THR A 331 6.79 5.03 23.36
C THR A 331 8.09 5.43 22.68
N GLY A 332 8.13 5.31 21.35
CA GLY A 332 9.38 5.28 20.62
C GLY A 332 10.21 4.05 21.00
N GLY A 333 11.36 3.87 20.36
CA GLY A 333 12.23 2.75 20.66
C GLY A 333 13.08 2.30 19.48
N GLY A 334 13.92 1.29 19.72
CA GLY A 334 14.80 0.71 18.71
C GLY A 334 14.43 -0.73 18.39
N PHE A 335 14.46 -1.07 17.12
CA PHE A 335 14.35 -2.46 16.62
C PHE A 335 15.55 -2.75 15.71
N GLN A 336 16.20 -3.88 15.91
CA GLN A 336 17.34 -4.31 15.10
C GLN A 336 17.20 -5.79 14.75
N LEU A 337 17.24 -6.09 13.47
CA LEU A 337 17.23 -7.47 12.96
C LEU A 337 18.39 -7.68 11.99
N GLN A 338 19.37 -8.46 12.41
CA GLN A 338 20.41 -8.91 11.51
C GLN A 338 19.93 -10.19 10.82
N THR A 339 19.79 -10.12 9.50
CA THR A 339 19.32 -11.23 8.68
C THR A 339 19.92 -11.14 7.29
N GLU A 340 20.23 -12.27 6.70
CA GLU A 340 20.71 -12.34 5.32
C GLU A 340 19.64 -11.79 4.37
N THR A 341 20.06 -10.91 3.46
CA THR A 341 19.20 -10.30 2.44
C THR A 341 19.75 -10.60 1.05
N VAL A 342 18.86 -10.81 0.08
CA VAL A 342 19.27 -11.19 -1.29
C VAL A 342 20.13 -10.11 -1.95
N ASP A 343 19.93 -8.86 -1.61
CA ASP A 343 20.61 -7.70 -2.19
C ASP A 343 21.80 -7.19 -1.36
N GLY A 344 22.00 -7.72 -0.14
CA GLY A 344 23.09 -7.33 0.77
C GLY A 344 22.98 -5.91 1.32
N PHE A 345 21.78 -5.25 1.22
CA PHE A 345 21.60 -3.88 1.73
C PHE A 345 21.15 -3.86 3.19
N THR A 346 21.57 -2.82 3.88
CA THR A 346 21.03 -2.46 5.19
C THR A 346 19.96 -1.39 5.02
N ARG A 347 18.79 -1.66 5.60
CA ARG A 347 17.62 -0.78 5.60
C ARG A 347 17.46 -0.15 6.96
N VAL A 348 17.19 1.13 6.96
CA VAL A 348 16.97 1.93 8.17
C VAL A 348 15.68 2.72 8.01
N ALA A 349 14.83 2.69 9.01
CA ALA A 349 13.64 3.54 9.09
C ALA A 349 13.68 4.35 10.38
N LEU A 350 13.43 5.65 10.25
CA LEU A 350 13.29 6.59 11.36
C LEU A 350 11.89 7.18 11.31
N ALA A 351 11.13 7.04 12.39
CA ALA A 351 9.76 7.54 12.48
C ALA A 351 9.50 8.26 13.80
N PHE A 352 8.43 9.05 13.80
CA PHE A 352 7.93 9.79 14.95
C PHE A 352 6.41 9.66 15.03
N GLU A 353 5.87 9.93 16.22
CA GLU A 353 4.43 9.94 16.43
C GLU A 353 3.75 11.08 15.68
N VAL A 354 2.61 10.77 15.10
CA VAL A 354 1.63 11.72 14.56
C VAL A 354 0.23 11.32 15.03
N GLY A 355 -0.77 12.16 14.76
CA GLY A 355 -2.16 11.82 15.10
C GLY A 355 -2.68 10.61 14.32
N GLY A 356 -3.66 9.90 14.90
CA GLY A 356 -4.37 8.82 14.26
C GLY A 356 -5.47 9.29 13.29
N TRP A 357 -6.36 8.35 12.90
CA TRP A 357 -7.42 8.59 11.91
C TRP A 357 -8.35 9.76 12.27
N HIS A 358 -8.58 10.02 13.54
CA HIS A 358 -9.49 11.09 14.02
C HIS A 358 -8.81 12.43 14.24
N SER A 359 -7.50 12.55 13.94
CA SER A 359 -6.75 13.77 14.14
C SER A 359 -6.97 14.79 13.01
N ASP A 360 -7.07 16.06 13.36
CA ASP A 360 -7.07 17.16 12.38
C ASP A 360 -5.73 17.27 11.63
N ASP A 361 -4.66 16.68 12.17
CA ASP A 361 -3.33 16.63 11.57
C ASP A 361 -3.22 15.60 10.42
N LEU A 362 -4.24 14.75 10.19
CA LEU A 362 -4.20 13.65 9.21
C LEU A 362 -3.88 14.12 7.80
N VAL A 363 -4.70 15.02 7.24
CA VAL A 363 -4.53 15.51 5.87
C VAL A 363 -3.21 16.29 5.70
N PRO A 364 -2.85 17.22 6.59
CA PRO A 364 -1.54 17.86 6.56
C PRO A 364 -0.35 16.87 6.65
N THR A 365 -0.48 15.78 7.41
CA THR A 365 0.55 14.72 7.47
C THR A 365 0.68 13.99 6.13
N CYS A 366 -0.42 13.70 5.44
CA CYS A 366 -0.40 13.11 4.10
C CYS A 366 0.24 14.05 3.06
N VAL A 367 -0.03 15.36 3.15
CA VAL A 367 0.64 16.36 2.30
C VAL A 367 2.15 16.40 2.60
N LEU A 368 2.54 16.36 3.86
CA LEU A 368 3.95 16.33 4.27
C LEU A 368 4.66 15.07 3.77
N GLN A 369 4.03 13.88 3.90
CA GLN A 369 4.56 12.64 3.37
C GLN A 369 4.75 12.71 1.85
N THR A 370 3.78 13.24 1.11
CA THR A 370 3.87 13.42 -0.35
C THR A 370 4.95 14.45 -0.74
N LEU A 371 5.12 15.52 0.03
CA LEU A 371 6.18 16.52 -0.15
C LEU A 371 7.57 15.90 -0.01
N LEU A 372 7.77 15.09 1.03
CA LEU A 372 8.99 14.31 1.21
C LEU A 372 9.16 13.32 0.07
N GLY A 373 8.14 12.53 -0.22
CA GLY A 373 8.10 11.57 -1.32
C GLY A 373 9.26 10.58 -1.29
N GLY A 374 10.00 10.50 -2.38
CA GLY A 374 11.13 9.58 -2.51
C GLY A 374 10.80 8.34 -3.33
N GLY A 375 11.60 7.31 -3.18
CA GLY A 375 11.48 6.03 -3.89
C GLY A 375 12.81 5.31 -3.99
N ASN A 376 12.98 4.51 -5.05
CA ASN A 376 14.20 3.76 -5.34
C ASN A 376 15.09 4.54 -6.33
N SER A 377 16.41 4.41 -6.22
CA SER A 377 17.40 5.04 -7.12
C SER A 377 17.27 4.57 -8.57
N PHE A 378 16.79 3.34 -8.78
CA PHE A 378 16.51 2.77 -10.11
C PHE A 378 15.09 3.02 -10.62
N SER A 379 14.32 3.85 -9.94
CA SER A 379 12.95 4.12 -10.38
C SER A 379 12.94 4.70 -11.78
N ALA A 380 12.41 3.96 -12.74
CA ALA A 380 12.10 4.43 -14.08
C ALA A 380 10.90 5.39 -14.07
N GLY A 381 10.87 6.31 -13.08
CA GLY A 381 9.85 7.34 -13.01
C GLY A 381 9.90 8.22 -14.25
N GLY A 382 8.76 8.42 -14.91
CA GLY A 382 8.62 9.45 -15.93
C GLY A 382 8.25 10.80 -15.29
N PRO A 383 8.08 11.86 -16.10
CA PRO A 383 7.54 13.12 -15.64
C PRO A 383 6.23 12.91 -14.85
N GLY A 384 6.08 13.60 -13.72
CA GLY A 384 4.88 13.49 -12.88
C GLY A 384 4.87 12.37 -11.82
N LYS A 385 5.90 11.50 -11.80
CA LYS A 385 5.98 10.38 -10.84
C LYS A 385 6.80 10.68 -9.57
N GLY A 386 6.76 11.91 -9.07
CA GLY A 386 7.38 12.25 -7.78
C GLY A 386 8.87 12.51 -7.79
N MET A 387 9.53 12.52 -8.97
CA MET A 387 10.98 12.77 -9.11
C MET A 387 11.44 14.16 -8.62
N TYR A 388 10.51 15.07 -8.40
CA TYR A 388 10.78 16.41 -7.84
C TYR A 388 10.45 16.52 -6.35
N SER A 389 10.08 15.41 -5.69
CA SER A 389 9.93 15.35 -4.24
C SER A 389 11.26 15.61 -3.53
N ARG A 390 11.19 16.00 -2.26
CA ARG A 390 12.39 16.43 -1.51
C ARG A 390 13.43 15.31 -1.40
N LEU A 391 13.03 14.10 -1.00
CA LEU A 391 13.96 12.97 -0.85
C LEU A 391 14.56 12.55 -2.19
N TYR A 392 13.79 12.61 -3.26
CA TYR A 392 14.32 12.29 -4.58
C TYR A 392 15.43 13.28 -4.99
N ARG A 393 15.18 14.60 -4.84
CA ARG A 393 16.13 15.65 -5.23
C ARG A 393 17.33 15.76 -4.30
N GLU A 394 17.13 15.65 -2.99
CA GLU A 394 18.15 15.94 -2.00
C GLU A 394 18.88 14.70 -1.48
N VAL A 395 18.34 13.51 -1.70
CA VAL A 395 18.96 12.25 -1.28
C VAL A 395 19.32 11.40 -2.50
N LEU A 396 18.37 10.89 -3.26
CA LEU A 396 18.63 9.94 -4.35
C LEU A 396 19.47 10.55 -5.47
N ASN A 397 19.19 11.77 -5.90
CA ASN A 397 19.98 12.45 -6.93
C ASN A 397 21.31 13.00 -6.42
N ARG A 398 21.52 13.07 -5.10
CA ARG A 398 22.71 13.68 -4.50
C ARG A 398 23.72 12.66 -4.01
N TYR A 399 23.26 11.53 -3.48
CA TYR A 399 24.09 10.52 -2.84
C TYR A 399 24.03 9.22 -3.61
N HIS A 400 25.08 8.91 -4.38
CA HIS A 400 25.16 7.69 -5.20
C HIS A 400 25.18 6.38 -4.40
N TRP A 401 25.32 6.44 -3.08
CA TRP A 401 25.30 5.30 -2.17
C TRP A 401 23.91 5.03 -1.59
N ALA A 402 22.93 5.91 -1.81
CA ALA A 402 21.56 5.70 -1.39
C ALA A 402 20.80 4.90 -2.46
N GLU A 403 20.38 3.69 -2.11
CA GLU A 403 19.61 2.83 -3.00
C GLU A 403 18.13 3.16 -2.97
N SER A 404 17.62 3.47 -1.78
CA SER A 404 16.27 3.98 -1.60
C SER A 404 16.23 5.08 -0.54
N ALA A 405 15.25 5.96 -0.65
CA ALA A 405 14.87 6.92 0.37
C ALA A 405 13.42 7.31 0.13
N GLU A 406 12.51 6.98 1.05
CA GLU A 406 11.09 7.24 0.90
C GLU A 406 10.41 7.61 2.22
N ALA A 407 9.40 8.46 2.14
CA ALA A 407 8.56 8.83 3.26
C ALA A 407 7.33 7.93 3.31
N PHE A 408 6.98 7.50 4.50
CA PHE A 408 5.81 6.67 4.75
C PHE A 408 4.99 7.17 5.93
N THR A 409 3.74 6.76 5.98
CA THR A 409 2.84 6.96 7.12
C THR A 409 2.17 5.64 7.48
N SER A 410 1.87 5.47 8.76
CA SER A 410 1.03 4.38 9.25
C SER A 410 0.06 4.96 10.27
N PHE A 411 -1.22 4.92 9.97
CA PHE A 411 -2.26 5.49 10.83
C PHE A 411 -3.07 4.38 11.51
N HIS A 412 -3.38 4.61 12.76
CA HIS A 412 -4.28 3.81 13.60
C HIS A 412 -5.37 4.70 14.19
N ALA A 413 -6.32 4.12 14.89
CA ALA A 413 -7.45 4.87 15.43
C ALA A 413 -6.99 6.04 16.33
N GLU A 414 -6.08 5.78 17.27
CA GLU A 414 -5.64 6.74 18.30
C GLU A 414 -4.30 7.41 18.01
N SER A 415 -3.45 6.81 17.19
CA SER A 415 -2.07 7.26 16.97
C SER A 415 -1.62 6.92 15.55
N GLY A 416 -0.51 7.49 15.10
CA GLY A 416 0.10 7.17 13.82
C GLY A 416 1.60 7.41 13.84
N LEU A 417 2.26 6.94 12.79
CA LEU A 417 3.68 7.13 12.54
C LEU A 417 3.88 7.89 11.23
N LEU A 418 4.75 8.89 11.25
CA LEU A 418 5.34 9.49 10.06
C LEU A 418 6.83 9.16 10.06
N GLY A 419 7.31 8.52 9.02
CA GLY A 419 8.68 8.07 8.92
C GLY A 419 9.32 8.33 7.58
N ILE A 420 10.64 8.20 7.56
CA ILE A 420 11.46 8.12 6.36
C ILE A 420 12.29 6.85 6.47
N SER A 421 12.21 6.00 5.46
CA SER A 421 13.08 4.82 5.30
C SER A 421 14.13 5.08 4.23
N GLY A 422 15.23 4.35 4.32
CA GLY A 422 16.28 4.37 3.31
C GLY A 422 17.14 3.13 3.38
N SER A 423 17.75 2.78 2.26
CA SER A 423 18.63 1.63 2.14
C SER A 423 19.97 2.00 1.50
N SER A 424 21.00 1.26 1.87
CA SER A 424 22.34 1.40 1.32
C SER A 424 23.18 0.15 1.59
N ALA A 425 24.37 0.09 0.96
CA ALA A 425 25.38 -0.86 1.40
C ALA A 425 25.70 -0.66 2.90
N PRO A 426 26.01 -1.74 3.66
CA PRO A 426 26.18 -1.71 5.12
C PRO A 426 27.17 -0.65 5.64
N LEU A 427 28.25 -0.41 4.89
CA LEU A 427 29.25 0.62 5.25
C LEU A 427 28.71 2.06 5.25
N LYS A 428 27.54 2.29 4.63
CA LYS A 428 26.89 3.59 4.51
C LYS A 428 25.67 3.78 5.41
N SER A 429 25.34 2.80 6.24
CA SER A 429 24.16 2.84 7.12
C SER A 429 24.17 4.02 8.11
N LEU A 430 25.34 4.41 8.61
CA LEU A 430 25.49 5.62 9.44
C LEU A 430 25.12 6.88 8.64
N ASP A 431 25.58 6.97 7.38
CA ASP A 431 25.29 8.13 6.52
C ASP A 431 23.81 8.20 6.18
N VAL A 432 23.14 7.06 5.87
CA VAL A 432 21.69 6.98 5.70
C VAL A 432 20.98 7.53 6.93
N THR A 433 21.25 6.98 8.12
CA THR A 433 20.59 7.37 9.37
C THR A 433 20.73 8.87 9.62
N ARG A 434 21.93 9.43 9.38
CA ARG A 434 22.19 10.87 9.54
C ARG A 434 21.35 11.70 8.57
N VAL A 435 21.30 11.31 7.29
CA VAL A 435 20.53 12.03 6.26
C VAL A 435 19.04 12.01 6.59
N LEU A 436 18.48 10.87 7.01
CA LEU A 436 17.07 10.78 7.42
C LEU A 436 16.78 11.72 8.58
N ALA A 437 17.65 11.75 9.61
CA ALA A 437 17.51 12.65 10.77
C ALA A 437 17.62 14.13 10.37
N GLU A 438 18.52 14.49 9.45
CA GLU A 438 18.66 15.86 8.93
C GLU A 438 17.39 16.35 8.23
N HIS A 439 16.70 15.48 7.46
CA HIS A 439 15.47 15.87 6.76
C HIS A 439 14.34 16.18 7.74
N PHE A 440 14.18 15.42 8.82
CA PHE A 440 13.24 15.75 9.89
C PHE A 440 13.59 17.06 10.58
N GLY A 441 14.85 17.26 10.93
CA GLY A 441 15.32 18.52 11.55
C GLY A 441 15.09 19.75 10.66
N LYS A 442 15.33 19.64 9.36
CA LYS A 442 15.06 20.70 8.38
C LYS A 442 13.58 21.06 8.29
N LEU A 443 12.69 20.07 8.25
CA LEU A 443 11.25 20.29 8.20
C LEU A 443 10.73 21.07 9.41
N ALA A 444 11.28 20.81 10.58
CA ALA A 444 10.89 21.50 11.83
C ALA A 444 11.43 22.93 11.94
N THR A 445 12.53 23.24 11.24
CA THR A 445 13.27 24.52 11.40
C THR A 445 13.17 25.45 10.21
N GLN A 446 12.92 24.91 9.01
CA GLN A 446 12.90 25.67 7.77
C GLN A 446 11.52 25.54 7.08
N PRO A 447 10.88 26.66 6.72
CA PRO A 447 9.63 26.61 5.99
C PRO A 447 9.85 25.99 4.61
N VAL A 448 8.87 25.21 4.15
CA VAL A 448 8.83 24.69 2.79
C VAL A 448 8.54 25.82 1.79
N THR A 449 8.97 25.68 0.54
CA THR A 449 8.67 26.67 -0.50
C THR A 449 7.21 26.52 -0.99
N ASP A 450 6.67 27.61 -1.59
CA ASP A 450 5.33 27.53 -2.20
C ASP A 450 5.27 26.48 -3.29
N GLU A 451 6.30 26.41 -4.13
CA GLU A 451 6.41 25.43 -5.21
C GLU A 451 6.42 23.97 -4.70
N GLU A 452 7.09 23.70 -3.59
CA GLU A 452 7.10 22.36 -2.99
C GLU A 452 5.72 21.99 -2.45
N LEU A 453 5.08 22.91 -1.73
CA LEU A 453 3.76 22.69 -1.15
C LEU A 453 2.69 22.50 -2.24
N ASP A 454 2.65 23.38 -3.23
CA ASP A 454 1.67 23.30 -4.33
C ASP A 454 1.83 22.01 -5.14
N ARG A 455 3.07 21.59 -5.37
CA ARG A 455 3.37 20.33 -6.04
C ARG A 455 2.88 19.12 -5.21
N ALA A 456 3.13 19.13 -3.90
CA ALA A 456 2.68 18.06 -3.00
C ALA A 456 1.14 17.98 -2.93
N ARG A 457 0.45 19.13 -2.81
CA ARG A 457 -1.03 19.18 -2.84
C ARG A 457 -1.59 18.62 -4.14
N ASN A 458 -1.07 19.08 -5.29
CA ASN A 458 -1.53 18.60 -6.59
C ASN A 458 -1.25 17.11 -6.79
N MET A 459 -0.10 16.63 -6.35
CA MET A 459 0.26 15.22 -6.44
C MET A 459 -0.61 14.36 -5.54
N LEU A 460 -0.86 14.76 -4.30
CA LEU A 460 -1.75 14.03 -3.39
C LEU A 460 -3.17 13.97 -3.92
N LYS A 461 -3.71 15.10 -4.42
CA LYS A 461 -5.05 15.12 -5.06
C LYS A 461 -5.09 14.15 -6.25
N CYS A 462 -4.10 14.21 -7.13
CA CYS A 462 -4.01 13.31 -8.28
C CYS A 462 -3.98 11.84 -7.83
N ASN A 463 -3.16 11.50 -6.85
CA ASN A 463 -3.05 10.13 -6.34
C ASN A 463 -4.38 9.65 -5.75
N VAL A 464 -5.04 10.44 -4.90
CA VAL A 464 -6.33 10.09 -4.29
C VAL A 464 -7.40 9.88 -5.36
N LEU A 465 -7.52 10.80 -6.32
CA LEU A 465 -8.53 10.71 -7.37
C LEU A 465 -8.28 9.50 -8.29
N THR A 466 -7.03 9.30 -8.71
CA THR A 466 -6.67 8.15 -9.58
C THR A 466 -6.89 6.81 -8.87
N GLN A 467 -6.57 6.72 -7.60
CA GLN A 467 -6.81 5.50 -6.82
C GLN A 467 -8.31 5.18 -6.71
N LEU A 468 -9.16 6.18 -6.52
CA LEU A 468 -10.63 6.00 -6.44
C LEU A 468 -11.28 5.61 -7.78
N GLU A 469 -10.57 5.68 -8.92
CA GLU A 469 -11.03 5.12 -10.18
C GLU A 469 -10.99 3.58 -10.17
N SER A 470 -10.14 2.98 -9.35
CA SER A 470 -10.14 1.55 -9.10
C SER A 470 -11.34 1.17 -8.24
N ARG A 471 -12.17 0.26 -8.74
CA ARG A 471 -13.37 -0.20 -8.02
C ARG A 471 -13.05 -0.89 -6.69
N LEU A 472 -11.97 -1.68 -6.65
CA LEU A 472 -11.51 -2.34 -5.43
C LEU A 472 -11.09 -1.30 -4.37
N VAL A 473 -10.34 -0.28 -4.78
CA VAL A 473 -9.92 0.81 -3.88
C VAL A 473 -11.12 1.64 -3.43
N LEU A 474 -12.08 1.90 -4.32
CA LEU A 474 -13.33 2.58 -3.97
C LEU A 474 -14.14 1.80 -2.94
N PHE A 475 -14.26 0.47 -3.11
CA PHE A 475 -14.90 -0.42 -2.14
C PHE A 475 -14.21 -0.34 -0.77
N GLU A 476 -12.90 -0.45 -0.75
CA GLU A 476 -12.10 -0.37 0.46
C GLU A 476 -12.24 0.99 1.15
N ASP A 477 -12.20 2.07 0.40
CA ASP A 477 -12.39 3.44 0.90
C ASP A 477 -13.78 3.63 1.52
N ILE A 478 -14.85 3.16 0.85
CA ILE A 478 -16.20 3.17 1.40
C ILE A 478 -16.25 2.43 2.73
N GLY A 479 -15.79 1.18 2.73
CA GLY A 479 -15.85 0.30 3.91
C GLY A 479 -15.08 0.86 5.09
N ARG A 480 -13.83 1.28 4.88
CA ARG A 480 -12.96 1.82 5.91
C ARG A 480 -13.48 3.13 6.49
N GLN A 481 -13.92 4.08 5.66
CA GLN A 481 -14.44 5.34 6.17
C GLN A 481 -15.74 5.15 6.96
N ILE A 482 -16.65 4.29 6.50
CA ILE A 482 -17.87 3.98 7.26
C ILE A 482 -17.55 3.25 8.55
N LEU A 483 -16.60 2.32 8.55
CA LEU A 483 -16.19 1.62 9.76
C LEU A 483 -15.56 2.57 10.78
N THR A 484 -14.68 3.45 10.33
CA THR A 484 -13.90 4.36 11.19
C THR A 484 -14.69 5.60 11.61
N TYR A 485 -15.38 6.26 10.67
CA TYR A 485 -16.01 7.57 10.91
C TYR A 485 -17.55 7.53 10.95
N GLY A 486 -18.18 6.40 10.58
CA GLY A 486 -19.62 6.30 10.41
C GLY A 486 -20.18 7.03 9.18
N LYS A 487 -19.35 7.74 8.44
CA LYS A 487 -19.69 8.50 7.23
C LYS A 487 -18.52 8.44 6.24
N ARG A 488 -18.83 8.69 4.96
CA ARG A 488 -17.79 8.85 3.94
C ARG A 488 -17.70 10.29 3.49
N GLU A 489 -16.50 10.82 3.40
CA GLU A 489 -16.23 12.12 2.77
C GLU A 489 -16.00 11.92 1.27
N ASP A 490 -16.60 12.79 0.48
CA ASP A 490 -16.43 12.77 -0.98
C ASP A 490 -15.04 13.32 -1.39
N SER A 491 -14.66 13.00 -2.62
CA SER A 491 -13.36 13.40 -3.17
C SER A 491 -13.19 14.91 -3.34
N HIS A 492 -14.29 15.67 -3.48
CA HIS A 492 -14.25 17.12 -3.55
C HIS A 492 -13.89 17.73 -2.20
N THR A 493 -14.59 17.33 -1.15
CA THR A 493 -14.29 17.73 0.24
C THR A 493 -12.86 17.39 0.63
N MET A 494 -12.37 16.20 0.24
CA MET A 494 -10.99 15.81 0.47
C MET A 494 -10.01 16.73 -0.29
N SER A 495 -10.31 17.07 -1.52
CA SER A 495 -9.48 17.98 -2.33
C SER A 495 -9.42 19.38 -1.71
N GLU A 496 -10.53 19.92 -1.19
CA GLU A 496 -10.56 21.19 -0.48
C GLU A 496 -9.72 21.17 0.80
N LYS A 497 -9.78 20.08 1.57
CA LYS A 497 -8.92 19.90 2.75
C LYS A 497 -7.43 19.89 2.38
N ILE A 498 -7.06 19.20 1.31
CA ILE A 498 -5.67 19.17 0.81
C ILE A 498 -5.23 20.58 0.39
N ASP A 499 -6.07 21.34 -0.32
CA ASP A 499 -5.76 22.70 -0.76
C ASP A 499 -5.65 23.69 0.40
N SER A 500 -6.31 23.44 1.51
CA SER A 500 -6.28 24.30 2.71
C SER A 500 -4.99 24.17 3.53
N VAL A 501 -4.19 23.09 3.35
CA VAL A 501 -2.97 22.87 4.13
C VAL A 501 -1.93 23.95 3.88
N THR A 502 -1.42 24.59 4.91
CA THR A 502 -0.47 25.69 4.82
C THR A 502 0.98 25.24 5.10
N LYS A 503 1.97 26.11 4.85
CA LYS A 503 3.38 25.87 5.22
C LYS A 503 3.56 25.78 6.73
N GLU A 504 2.77 26.57 7.45
CA GLU A 504 2.73 26.59 8.90
C GLU A 504 2.25 25.26 9.46
N ASP A 505 1.22 24.65 8.87
CA ASP A 505 0.71 23.32 9.26
C ASP A 505 1.82 22.27 9.09
N ILE A 506 2.50 22.25 7.94
CA ILE A 506 3.63 21.34 7.68
C ILE A 506 4.70 21.48 8.76
N MET A 507 5.07 22.70 9.11
CA MET A 507 6.12 22.98 10.12
C MET A 507 5.65 22.62 11.54
N VAL A 508 4.38 22.87 11.86
CA VAL A 508 3.79 22.50 13.16
C VAL A 508 3.81 20.99 13.33
N ILE A 509 3.38 20.22 12.31
CA ILE A 509 3.40 18.76 12.36
C ILE A 509 4.83 18.24 12.50
N ALA A 510 5.78 18.76 11.72
CA ALA A 510 7.16 18.34 11.81
C ALA A 510 7.75 18.60 13.22
N ARG A 511 7.45 19.75 13.82
CA ARG A 511 7.88 20.09 15.20
C ARG A 511 7.22 19.17 16.23
N LYS A 512 5.92 18.92 16.09
CA LYS A 512 5.17 18.02 16.97
C LYS A 512 5.75 16.61 16.91
N ALA A 513 6.00 16.10 15.69
CA ALA A 513 6.58 14.79 15.46
C ALA A 513 7.95 14.66 16.15
N ILE A 514 8.91 15.53 15.88
CA ILE A 514 10.26 15.43 16.48
C ILE A 514 10.31 15.74 17.98
N SER A 515 9.22 16.25 18.56
CA SER A 515 9.12 16.42 20.02
C SER A 515 8.81 15.11 20.74
N SER A 516 8.33 14.09 20.03
CA SER A 516 8.18 12.74 20.55
C SER A 516 9.50 11.97 20.48
N PRO A 517 9.70 10.91 21.28
CA PRO A 517 10.85 10.03 21.12
C PRO A 517 10.88 9.42 19.71
N PRO A 518 12.05 9.29 19.05
CA PRO A 518 12.12 8.64 17.76
C PRO A 518 11.84 7.14 17.84
N THR A 519 11.40 6.54 16.75
CA THR A 519 11.44 5.08 16.54
C THR A 519 12.48 4.79 15.45
N LEU A 520 13.42 3.91 15.74
CA LEU A 520 14.47 3.50 14.82
C LEU A 520 14.36 1.99 14.55
N ALA A 521 14.08 1.61 13.32
CA ALA A 521 14.11 0.21 12.91
C ALA A 521 15.26 -0.04 11.92
N THR A 522 15.89 -1.19 12.01
CA THR A 522 17.00 -1.59 11.14
C THR A 522 16.92 -3.07 10.80
N VAL A 523 17.08 -3.37 9.51
CA VAL A 523 17.13 -4.75 8.98
C VAL A 523 18.23 -4.85 7.92
N GLY A 524 19.06 -5.87 7.98
CA GLY A 524 20.11 -6.12 6.99
C GLY A 524 21.15 -7.15 7.41
N ASP A 525 22.05 -7.47 6.50
CA ASP A 525 23.12 -8.47 6.71
C ASP A 525 24.15 -7.99 7.75
N ASP A 526 24.55 -6.74 7.67
CA ASP A 526 25.45 -6.10 8.63
C ASP A 526 24.87 -4.76 9.08
N ILE A 527 24.39 -4.73 10.30
CA ILE A 527 23.82 -3.55 10.96
C ILE A 527 24.81 -2.84 11.90
N SER A 528 26.06 -3.30 11.95
CA SER A 528 27.07 -2.83 12.91
C SER A 528 27.43 -1.33 12.77
N LYS A 529 27.15 -0.74 11.62
CA LYS A 529 27.41 0.68 11.34
C LYS A 529 26.20 1.59 11.59
N VAL A 530 25.03 1.04 11.86
CA VAL A 530 23.86 1.82 12.28
C VAL A 530 24.11 2.34 13.70
N PRO A 531 23.91 3.63 13.97
CA PRO A 531 24.11 4.17 15.31
C PRO A 531 23.11 3.54 16.30
N PRO A 532 23.52 3.33 17.56
CA PRO A 532 22.59 2.89 18.61
C PRO A 532 21.40 3.85 18.75
N TYR A 533 20.25 3.32 19.14
CA TYR A 533 19.01 4.09 19.34
C TYR A 533 19.22 5.31 20.23
N GLU A 534 19.93 5.16 21.35
CA GLU A 534 20.19 6.22 22.32
C GLU A 534 20.93 7.41 21.71
N GLN A 535 21.84 7.14 20.76
CA GLN A 535 22.58 8.19 20.05
C GLN A 535 21.66 8.97 19.10
N VAL A 536 20.76 8.28 18.42
CA VAL A 536 19.77 8.91 17.52
C VAL A 536 18.77 9.71 18.35
N ALA A 537 18.23 9.13 19.42
CA ALA A 537 17.30 9.81 20.32
C ALA A 537 17.91 11.09 20.94
N ALA A 538 19.16 11.04 21.38
CA ALA A 538 19.85 12.21 21.93
C ALA A 538 20.04 13.36 20.92
N ALA A 539 20.03 13.07 19.61
CA ALA A 539 20.14 14.10 18.57
C ALA A 539 18.87 14.97 18.47
N PHE A 540 17.70 14.44 18.84
CA PHE A 540 16.40 15.14 18.82
C PHE A 540 16.01 15.76 20.17
N GLN A 541 16.69 15.43 21.25
CA GLN A 541 16.44 16.00 22.59
C GLN A 541 17.14 17.35 22.84
N ARG A 542 17.77 17.97 21.82
CA ARG A 542 18.54 19.23 21.95
C ARG A 542 17.74 20.46 21.56
#